data_00f2c204574904ac6386e54265049cd9
#
_entry.id   00f2c204574904ac6386e54265049cd9
#
_cell.length_a   1.000
_cell.length_b   1.000
_cell.length_c   1.000
_cell.angle_alpha   90.00
_cell.angle_beta   90.00
_cell.angle_gamma   90.00
#
_symmetry.space_group_name_H-M   'P 1'
#
loop_
_entity.id
_entity.type
_entity.pdbx_description
1 polymer ?
#
loop_
_entity_poly.entity_id
_entity_poly.type
_entity_poly.pdbx_seq_one_letter_code
_entity_poly.pdbx_strand_id
1 'polypeptide(L)'
;MSFFDPASWEAFFTLNGLITLLSLTVLEIVLGIDNIIFISIVAGKLPKSSQQRARLIGLSLALIFRILLLSIISWIASLKEPLVHVGNFGASGRDLILLAGGIFLVFKTIMEIREKLIQDEHEDTGSVTAVGFAKAIVQIVLLDIVFSFDSILTAVAISSNLVIMILAVMIAIIIMIAFSGMVSDFINKYQTIKMLAMVFLVAIGIVLILESLHIEENYHVDLKPYVYVAMAFSLTVETLNLLRTRNAQNRTRKMHHQE
;
A
#
# COMPACT_ATOMS: atom_id res chain seq x y z
N MET A 1 11.24 24.49 4.46
CA MET A 1 10.37 25.48 3.80
C MET A 1 8.94 25.26 4.24
N SER A 2 8.19 26.32 4.58
CA SER A 2 6.77 26.17 4.96
C SER A 2 5.88 26.20 3.74
N PHE A 3 4.67 25.60 3.83
CA PHE A 3 3.67 25.64 2.76
C PHE A 3 3.28 27.08 2.34
N PHE A 4 3.37 28.03 3.26
CA PHE A 4 3.04 29.44 3.04
C PHE A 4 4.21 30.30 2.53
N ASP A 5 5.38 29.70 2.29
CA ASP A 5 6.55 30.41 1.78
C ASP A 5 6.38 30.67 0.26
N PRO A 6 6.36 31.96 -0.19
CA PRO A 6 6.25 32.30 -1.60
C PRO A 6 7.31 31.61 -2.48
N ALA A 7 8.55 31.45 -1.96
CA ALA A 7 9.62 30.79 -2.68
C ALA A 7 9.32 29.31 -2.99
N SER A 8 8.51 28.63 -2.17
CA SER A 8 8.08 27.28 -2.42
C SER A 8 7.14 27.16 -3.63
N TRP A 9 6.29 28.17 -3.84
CA TRP A 9 5.39 28.24 -4.99
C TRP A 9 6.12 28.69 -6.26
N GLU A 10 7.07 29.61 -6.16
CA GLU A 10 7.92 29.98 -7.31
C GLU A 10 8.71 28.77 -7.82
N ALA A 11 9.31 28.00 -6.92
CA ALA A 11 10.01 26.78 -7.27
C ALA A 11 9.11 25.75 -7.95
N PHE A 12 7.84 25.64 -7.55
CA PHE A 12 6.85 24.75 -8.18
C PHE A 12 6.64 25.07 -9.67
N PHE A 13 6.59 26.34 -10.06
CA PHE A 13 6.36 26.74 -11.46
C PHE A 13 7.60 26.63 -12.36
N THR A 14 8.74 26.17 -11.84
CA THR A 14 9.93 25.90 -12.64
C THR A 14 9.83 24.52 -13.34
N LEU A 15 10.58 24.36 -14.44
CA LEU A 15 10.67 23.05 -15.11
C LEU A 15 11.16 21.96 -14.15
N ASN A 16 12.15 22.26 -13.31
CA ASN A 16 12.65 21.31 -12.30
C ASN A 16 11.57 20.98 -11.27
N GLY A 17 10.76 21.95 -10.84
CA GLY A 17 9.64 21.72 -9.92
C GLY A 17 8.59 20.79 -10.52
N LEU A 18 8.24 20.96 -11.79
CA LEU A 18 7.30 20.10 -12.49
C LEU A 18 7.84 18.67 -12.69
N ILE A 19 9.13 18.53 -13.01
CA ILE A 19 9.78 17.21 -13.11
C ILE A 19 9.78 16.52 -11.75
N THR A 20 10.11 17.25 -10.67
CA THR A 20 10.09 16.73 -9.31
C THR A 20 8.69 16.31 -8.89
N LEU A 21 7.66 17.13 -9.17
CA LEU A 21 6.26 16.78 -8.93
C LEU A 21 5.87 15.48 -9.63
N LEU A 22 6.19 15.37 -10.92
CA LEU A 22 5.86 14.17 -11.70
C LEU A 22 6.58 12.95 -11.13
N SER A 23 7.88 13.08 -10.84
CA SER A 23 8.68 11.98 -10.29
C SER A 23 8.16 11.50 -8.94
N LEU A 24 7.84 12.43 -8.02
CA LEU A 24 7.26 12.11 -6.73
C LEU A 24 5.85 11.52 -6.88
N THR A 25 5.01 12.03 -7.80
CA THR A 25 3.69 11.47 -8.06
C THR A 25 3.77 10.03 -8.55
N VAL A 26 4.66 9.74 -9.50
CA VAL A 26 4.87 8.37 -10.00
C VAL A 26 5.38 7.47 -8.89
N LEU A 27 6.34 7.94 -8.10
CA LEU A 27 6.89 7.20 -6.97
C LEU A 27 5.79 6.88 -5.93
N GLU A 28 4.96 7.86 -5.55
CA GLU A 28 3.84 7.67 -4.62
C GLU A 28 2.80 6.68 -5.17
N ILE A 29 2.52 6.69 -6.48
CA ILE A 29 1.62 5.72 -7.11
C ILE A 29 2.24 4.32 -7.03
N VAL A 30 3.52 4.17 -7.38
CA VAL A 30 4.21 2.87 -7.35
C VAL A 30 4.27 2.32 -5.93
N LEU A 31 4.68 3.13 -4.94
CA LEU A 31 4.69 2.75 -3.53
C LEU A 31 3.28 2.60 -2.92
N GLY A 32 2.24 3.13 -3.57
CA GLY A 32 0.86 3.03 -3.14
C GLY A 32 0.09 1.84 -3.73
N ILE A 33 0.70 1.03 -4.60
CA ILE A 33 0.06 -0.15 -5.18
C ILE A 33 -0.33 -1.14 -4.08
N ASP A 34 0.55 -1.40 -3.14
CA ASP A 34 0.32 -2.28 -1.99
C ASP A 34 -0.85 -1.80 -1.14
N ASN A 35 -0.96 -0.47 -0.95
CA ASN A 35 -2.05 0.15 -0.21
C ASN A 35 -3.40 -0.11 -0.88
N ILE A 36 -3.48 0.05 -2.22
CA ILE A 36 -4.72 -0.24 -2.97
C ILE A 36 -5.08 -1.72 -2.87
N ILE A 37 -4.10 -2.62 -3.00
CA ILE A 37 -4.30 -4.06 -2.88
C ILE A 37 -4.84 -4.39 -1.49
N PHE A 38 -4.18 -3.87 -0.45
CA PHE A 38 -4.59 -4.11 0.94
C PHE A 38 -5.98 -3.55 1.24
N ILE A 39 -6.26 -2.30 0.84
CA ILE A 39 -7.57 -1.68 0.98
C ILE A 39 -8.65 -2.51 0.27
N SER A 40 -8.34 -3.06 -0.90
CA SER A 40 -9.25 -3.91 -1.66
C SER A 40 -9.56 -5.22 -0.94
N ILE A 41 -8.56 -5.83 -0.30
CA ILE A 41 -8.73 -7.05 0.50
C ILE A 41 -9.58 -6.78 1.74
N VAL A 42 -9.27 -5.72 2.49
CA VAL A 42 -10.00 -5.35 3.72
C VAL A 42 -11.43 -4.92 3.42
N ALA A 43 -11.62 -4.03 2.43
CA ALA A 43 -12.94 -3.60 2.01
C ALA A 43 -13.76 -4.74 1.40
N GLY A 44 -13.12 -5.70 0.74
CA GLY A 44 -13.75 -6.88 0.15
C GLY A 44 -14.44 -7.80 1.17
N LYS A 45 -14.10 -7.71 2.46
CA LYS A 45 -14.78 -8.41 3.55
C LYS A 45 -16.12 -7.78 3.94
N LEU A 46 -16.35 -6.54 3.53
CA LEU A 46 -17.60 -5.85 3.77
C LEU A 46 -18.62 -6.21 2.68
N PRO A 47 -19.92 -6.15 2.99
CA PRO A 47 -20.97 -6.29 1.98
C PRO A 47 -20.78 -5.29 0.84
N LYS A 48 -21.12 -5.72 -0.38
CA LYS A 48 -20.89 -4.97 -1.63
C LYS A 48 -21.33 -3.51 -1.56
N SER A 49 -22.47 -3.23 -0.88
CA SER A 49 -23.01 -1.87 -0.68
C SER A 49 -22.10 -0.95 0.13
N SER A 50 -21.23 -1.50 0.97
CA SER A 50 -20.34 -0.74 1.87
C SER A 50 -18.88 -0.70 1.40
N GLN A 51 -18.49 -1.56 0.46
CA GLN A 51 -17.11 -1.66 0.00
C GLN A 51 -16.58 -0.36 -0.60
N GLN A 52 -17.36 0.27 -1.48
CA GLN A 52 -16.97 1.53 -2.11
C GLN A 52 -16.83 2.65 -1.09
N ARG A 53 -17.76 2.74 -0.14
CA ARG A 53 -17.69 3.74 0.94
C ARG A 53 -16.46 3.52 1.82
N ALA A 54 -16.16 2.28 2.17
CA ALA A 54 -14.98 1.96 2.96
C ALA A 54 -13.69 2.36 2.25
N ARG A 55 -13.54 2.09 0.95
CA ARG A 55 -12.38 2.51 0.15
C ARG A 55 -12.26 4.03 0.10
N LEU A 56 -13.35 4.73 -0.21
CA LEU A 56 -13.33 6.20 -0.29
C LEU A 56 -12.96 6.84 1.05
N ILE A 57 -13.60 6.42 2.13
CA ILE A 57 -13.33 6.96 3.47
C ILE A 57 -11.90 6.60 3.90
N GLY A 58 -11.48 5.35 3.68
CA GLY A 58 -10.13 4.90 4.02
C GLY A 58 -9.05 5.71 3.30
N LEU A 59 -9.14 5.88 1.97
CA LEU A 59 -8.21 6.66 1.17
C LEU A 59 -8.26 8.17 1.50
N SER A 60 -9.44 8.71 1.79
CA SER A 60 -9.55 10.11 2.21
C SER A 60 -8.90 10.37 3.56
N LEU A 61 -9.08 9.47 4.52
CA LEU A 61 -8.40 9.55 5.81
C LEU A 61 -6.89 9.36 5.65
N ALA A 62 -6.46 8.41 4.80
CA ALA A 62 -5.07 8.22 4.43
C ALA A 62 -4.45 9.52 3.90
N LEU A 63 -5.13 10.23 2.99
CA LEU A 63 -4.68 11.54 2.50
C LEU A 63 -4.48 12.55 3.64
N ILE A 64 -5.46 12.66 4.53
CA ILE A 64 -5.38 13.58 5.67
C ILE A 64 -4.17 13.26 6.55
N PHE A 65 -3.98 11.97 6.90
CA PHE A 65 -2.84 11.54 7.71
C PHE A 65 -1.50 11.79 7.00
N ARG A 66 -1.40 11.55 5.69
CA ARG A 66 -0.18 11.85 4.91
C ARG A 66 0.14 13.33 4.91
N ILE A 67 -0.85 14.21 4.71
CA ILE A 67 -0.64 15.65 4.77
C ILE A 67 -0.20 16.08 6.19
N LEU A 68 -0.80 15.52 7.23
CA LEU A 68 -0.39 15.78 8.61
C LEU A 68 1.05 15.33 8.87
N LEU A 69 1.41 14.12 8.44
CA LEU A 69 2.77 13.59 8.57
C LEU A 69 3.78 14.46 7.81
N LEU A 70 3.47 14.87 6.57
CA LEU A 70 4.30 15.80 5.80
C LEU A 70 4.45 17.17 6.51
N SER A 71 3.39 17.64 7.18
CA SER A 71 3.42 18.93 7.88
C SER A 71 4.34 18.90 9.10
N ILE A 72 4.54 17.73 9.71
CA ILE A 72 5.45 17.54 10.85
C ILE A 72 6.77 16.88 10.44
N ILE A 73 7.17 17.06 9.19
CA ILE A 73 8.31 16.41 8.57
C ILE A 73 9.63 16.57 9.35
N SER A 74 9.85 17.76 9.94
CA SER A 74 11.04 18.02 10.76
C SER A 74 11.09 17.10 11.99
N TRP A 75 9.94 16.81 12.57
CA TRP A 75 9.83 15.88 13.70
C TRP A 75 10.04 14.43 13.23
N ILE A 76 9.46 14.04 12.08
CA ILE A 76 9.65 12.71 11.49
C ILE A 76 11.14 12.47 11.17
N ALA A 77 11.82 13.47 10.62
CA ALA A 77 13.25 13.36 10.35
C ALA A 77 14.08 13.12 11.62
N SER A 78 13.69 13.74 12.76
CA SER A 78 14.34 13.52 14.05
C SER A 78 14.10 12.11 14.63
N LEU A 79 13.07 11.40 14.20
CA LEU A 79 12.82 10.01 14.62
C LEU A 79 13.86 9.01 14.09
N LYS A 80 14.75 9.42 13.19
CA LYS A 80 15.91 8.63 12.76
C LYS A 80 17.01 8.56 13.82
N GLU A 81 17.05 9.49 14.75
CA GLU A 81 18.02 9.45 15.85
C GLU A 81 17.71 8.28 16.79
N PRO A 82 18.73 7.54 17.25
CA PRO A 82 18.53 6.42 18.16
C PRO A 82 17.93 6.91 19.49
N LEU A 83 16.77 6.36 19.87
CA LEU A 83 16.12 6.61 21.15
C LEU A 83 16.65 5.69 22.25
N VAL A 84 17.05 4.47 21.87
CA VAL A 84 17.52 3.45 22.82
C VAL A 84 18.71 2.73 22.17
N HIS A 85 19.79 2.57 22.93
CA HIS A 85 20.95 1.77 22.55
C HIS A 85 20.92 0.43 23.29
N VAL A 86 20.92 -0.67 22.54
CA VAL A 86 21.05 -2.03 23.06
C VAL A 86 22.34 -2.64 22.49
N GLY A 87 23.43 -2.51 23.23
CA GLY A 87 24.75 -2.88 22.74
C GLY A 87 25.19 -1.99 21.57
N ASN A 88 25.49 -2.55 20.42
CA ASN A 88 25.85 -1.84 19.19
C ASN A 88 24.63 -1.44 18.33
N PHE A 89 23.42 -1.82 18.72
CA PHE A 89 22.19 -1.53 18.00
C PHE A 89 21.50 -0.29 18.59
N GLY A 90 21.33 0.74 17.77
CA GLY A 90 20.58 1.96 18.10
C GLY A 90 19.19 1.90 17.51
N ALA A 91 18.17 1.64 18.32
CA ALA A 91 16.77 1.67 17.88
C ALA A 91 16.26 3.11 17.81
N SER A 92 15.79 3.54 16.66
CA SER A 92 15.16 4.83 16.41
C SER A 92 13.62 4.74 16.52
N GLY A 93 12.96 5.89 16.61
CA GLY A 93 11.50 5.93 16.55
C GLY A 93 10.95 5.38 15.23
N ARG A 94 11.68 5.59 14.13
CA ARG A 94 11.38 4.99 12.82
C ARG A 94 11.36 3.46 12.89
N ASP A 95 12.40 2.88 13.47
CA ASP A 95 12.55 1.42 13.54
C ASP A 95 11.43 0.79 14.36
N LEU A 96 11.01 1.43 15.44
CA LEU A 96 9.87 0.95 16.25
C LEU A 96 8.55 0.97 15.47
N ILE A 97 8.29 2.02 14.66
CA ILE A 97 7.10 2.12 13.83
C ILE A 97 7.12 1.04 12.74
N LEU A 98 8.24 0.86 12.04
CA LEU A 98 8.40 -0.16 11.00
C LEU A 98 8.28 -1.58 11.56
N LEU A 99 8.90 -1.84 12.72
CA LEU A 99 8.82 -3.12 13.40
C LEU A 99 7.39 -3.47 13.80
N ALA A 100 6.71 -2.55 14.50
CA ALA A 100 5.34 -2.75 14.94
C ALA A 100 4.37 -2.92 13.75
N GLY A 101 4.52 -2.09 12.72
CA GLY A 101 3.74 -2.17 11.48
C GLY A 101 3.99 -3.46 10.70
N GLY A 102 5.26 -3.85 10.54
CA GLY A 102 5.65 -5.08 9.86
C GLY A 102 5.10 -6.32 10.59
N ILE A 103 5.26 -6.41 11.90
CA ILE A 103 4.70 -7.52 12.72
C ILE A 103 3.16 -7.54 12.58
N PHE A 104 2.51 -6.38 12.70
CA PHE A 104 1.05 -6.30 12.55
C PHE A 104 0.60 -6.78 11.16
N LEU A 105 1.27 -6.35 10.10
CA LEU A 105 0.96 -6.73 8.73
C LEU A 105 1.11 -8.23 8.50
N VAL A 106 2.27 -8.80 8.89
CA VAL A 106 2.54 -10.25 8.76
C VAL A 106 1.50 -11.07 9.52
N PHE A 107 1.31 -10.76 10.81
CA PHE A 107 0.36 -11.48 11.67
C PHE A 107 -1.06 -11.42 11.10
N LYS A 108 -1.51 -10.22 10.73
CA LYS A 108 -2.87 -9.99 10.21
C LYS A 108 -3.09 -10.71 8.88
N THR A 109 -2.12 -10.63 7.98
CA THR A 109 -2.22 -11.26 6.66
C THR A 109 -2.16 -12.79 6.74
N ILE A 110 -1.32 -13.34 7.62
CA ILE A 110 -1.28 -14.80 7.86
C ILE A 110 -2.62 -15.31 8.42
N MET A 111 -3.22 -14.59 9.38
CA MET A 111 -4.56 -14.94 9.88
C MET A 111 -5.59 -14.92 8.74
N GLU A 112 -5.52 -13.96 7.84
CA GLU A 112 -6.42 -13.83 6.70
C GLU A 112 -6.26 -14.98 5.69
N ILE A 113 -5.01 -15.33 5.40
CA ILE A 113 -4.69 -16.49 4.55
C ILE A 113 -5.26 -17.78 5.19
N ARG A 114 -5.05 -17.94 6.50
CA ARG A 114 -5.54 -19.10 7.24
C ARG A 114 -7.07 -19.19 7.22
N GLU A 115 -7.77 -18.09 7.48
CA GLU A 115 -9.24 -18.04 7.38
C GLU A 115 -9.72 -18.53 6.01
N LYS A 116 -9.09 -18.06 4.93
CA LYS A 116 -9.45 -18.46 3.57
C LYS A 116 -9.13 -19.90 3.20
N LEU A 117 -8.11 -20.48 3.80
CA LEU A 117 -7.74 -21.89 3.55
C LEU A 117 -8.63 -22.86 4.36
N ILE A 118 -9.21 -22.42 5.47
CA ILE A 118 -10.03 -23.27 6.36
C ILE A 118 -11.53 -23.12 6.07
N GLN A 119 -11.98 -21.95 5.65
CA GLN A 119 -13.39 -21.71 5.30
C GLN A 119 -13.64 -22.13 3.85
N ASP A 120 -14.23 -23.32 3.67
CA ASP A 120 -15.04 -23.62 2.51
C ASP A 120 -16.16 -22.57 2.42
N GLU A 121 -16.35 -22.03 1.22
CA GLU A 121 -17.31 -21.03 0.73
C GLU A 121 -18.66 -20.94 1.45
N HIS A 122 -18.71 -20.59 2.71
CA HIS A 122 -19.91 -20.07 3.29
C HIS A 122 -19.86 -18.55 3.14
N GLU A 123 -20.59 -18.04 2.15
CA GLU A 123 -20.96 -16.64 2.06
C GLU A 123 -21.59 -16.24 3.40
N ASP A 124 -20.78 -15.62 4.25
CA ASP A 124 -21.28 -14.99 5.46
C ASP A 124 -22.05 -13.74 5.01
N THR A 125 -23.33 -13.93 4.69
CA THR A 125 -24.29 -12.86 4.43
C THR A 125 -24.66 -12.13 5.74
N GLY A 126 -23.67 -12.01 6.63
CA GLY A 126 -23.81 -11.30 7.89
C GLY A 126 -24.13 -9.83 7.64
N SER A 127 -25.13 -9.32 8.34
CA SER A 127 -25.47 -7.90 8.34
C SER A 127 -24.23 -7.07 8.69
N VAL A 128 -24.00 -5.99 7.93
CA VAL A 128 -22.91 -5.03 8.23
C VAL A 128 -23.15 -4.48 9.62
N THR A 129 -22.36 -4.92 10.59
CA THR A 129 -22.34 -4.22 11.86
C THR A 129 -21.51 -2.95 11.70
N ALA A 130 -21.96 -1.84 12.27
CA ALA A 130 -21.19 -0.59 12.29
C ALA A 130 -19.77 -0.82 12.85
N VAL A 131 -19.62 -1.77 13.76
CA VAL A 131 -18.34 -2.21 14.34
C VAL A 131 -17.45 -2.84 13.27
N GLY A 132 -17.97 -3.67 12.37
CA GLY A 132 -17.18 -4.28 11.29
C GLY A 132 -16.66 -3.24 10.29
N PHE A 133 -17.49 -2.25 9.95
CA PHE A 133 -17.11 -1.15 9.08
C PHE A 133 -16.02 -0.27 9.73
N ALA A 134 -16.21 0.16 10.97
CA ALA A 134 -15.22 0.97 11.69
C ALA A 134 -13.87 0.23 11.84
N LYS A 135 -13.91 -1.08 12.14
CA LYS A 135 -12.70 -1.92 12.21
C LYS A 135 -11.94 -1.96 10.89
N ALA A 136 -12.65 -2.07 9.77
CA ALA A 136 -12.04 -2.03 8.44
C ALA A 136 -11.36 -0.67 8.17
N ILE A 137 -12.02 0.45 8.48
CA ILE A 137 -11.45 1.80 8.32
C ILE A 137 -10.20 1.97 9.18
N VAL A 138 -10.25 1.62 10.46
CA VAL A 138 -9.09 1.71 11.37
C VAL A 138 -7.92 0.87 10.84
N GLN A 139 -8.19 -0.34 10.35
CA GLN A 139 -7.16 -1.21 9.79
C GLN A 139 -6.53 -0.60 8.53
N ILE A 140 -7.33 -0.01 7.63
CA ILE A 140 -6.84 0.68 6.43
C ILE A 140 -5.94 1.85 6.82
N VAL A 141 -6.39 2.69 7.74
CA VAL A 141 -5.66 3.90 8.17
C VAL A 141 -4.35 3.53 8.88
N LEU A 142 -4.38 2.56 9.79
CA LEU A 142 -3.17 2.13 10.50
C LEU A 142 -2.08 1.65 9.56
N LEU A 143 -2.44 0.84 8.57
CA LEU A 143 -1.45 0.35 7.61
C LEU A 143 -0.99 1.43 6.65
N ASP A 144 -1.89 2.32 6.22
CA ASP A 144 -1.46 3.45 5.40
C ASP A 144 -0.46 4.34 6.14
N ILE A 145 -0.63 4.57 7.45
CA ILE A 145 0.35 5.31 8.27
C ILE A 145 1.72 4.62 8.24
N VAL A 146 1.76 3.30 8.41
CA VAL A 146 3.02 2.53 8.39
C VAL A 146 3.72 2.66 7.04
N PHE A 147 3.01 2.43 5.94
CA PHE A 147 3.59 2.54 4.59
C PHE A 147 3.95 3.97 4.21
N SER A 148 3.15 4.94 4.64
CA SER A 148 3.39 6.36 4.36
C SER A 148 4.61 6.89 5.08
N PHE A 149 4.97 6.32 6.23
CA PHE A 149 6.15 6.77 6.97
C PHE A 149 7.42 6.63 6.14
N ASP A 150 7.58 5.51 5.45
CA ASP A 150 8.74 5.26 4.60
C ASP A 150 8.69 6.08 3.29
N SER A 151 7.53 6.15 2.63
CA SER A 151 7.39 6.96 1.41
C SER A 151 7.64 8.44 1.65
N ILE A 152 7.23 8.98 2.80
CA ILE A 152 7.50 10.36 3.20
C ILE A 152 8.99 10.61 3.38
N LEU A 153 9.72 9.71 4.03
CA LEU A 153 11.16 9.84 4.18
C LEU A 153 11.89 9.82 2.83
N THR A 154 11.42 8.99 1.92
CA THR A 154 11.93 8.94 0.53
C THR A 154 11.60 10.23 -0.23
N ALA A 155 10.39 10.76 -0.10
CA ALA A 155 9.98 12.01 -0.72
C ALA A 155 10.84 13.19 -0.24
N VAL A 156 11.17 13.24 1.06
CA VAL A 156 12.05 14.28 1.64
C VAL A 156 13.47 14.18 1.11
N ALA A 157 13.97 12.98 0.85
CA ALA A 157 15.29 12.78 0.26
C ALA A 157 15.35 13.31 -1.19
N ILE A 158 14.23 13.28 -1.92
CA ILE A 158 14.13 13.75 -3.31
C ILE A 158 13.86 15.26 -3.38
N SER A 159 13.04 15.79 -2.48
CA SER A 159 12.64 17.20 -2.50
C SER A 159 12.51 17.76 -1.09
N SER A 160 13.06 18.96 -0.88
CA SER A 160 12.83 19.75 0.33
C SER A 160 11.59 20.67 0.23
N ASN A 161 10.91 20.67 -0.92
CA ASN A 161 9.76 21.55 -1.17
C ASN A 161 8.46 20.89 -0.73
N LEU A 162 7.91 21.33 0.40
CA LEU A 162 6.69 20.80 1.00
C LEU A 162 5.47 20.93 0.09
N VAL A 163 5.37 22.01 -0.71
CA VAL A 163 4.25 22.22 -1.66
C VAL A 163 4.25 21.13 -2.70
N ILE A 164 5.41 20.84 -3.31
CA ILE A 164 5.55 19.80 -4.33
C ILE A 164 5.22 18.42 -3.74
N MET A 165 5.69 18.11 -2.53
CA MET A 165 5.39 16.83 -1.86
C MET A 165 3.89 16.66 -1.59
N ILE A 166 3.23 17.68 -1.02
CA ILE A 166 1.78 17.62 -0.75
C ILE A 166 1.00 17.46 -2.05
N LEU A 167 1.32 18.19 -3.09
CA LEU A 167 0.65 18.09 -4.38
C LEU A 167 0.86 16.72 -5.01
N ALA A 168 2.07 16.15 -4.94
CA ALA A 168 2.36 14.81 -5.44
C ALA A 168 1.50 13.75 -4.75
N VAL A 169 1.42 13.79 -3.42
CA VAL A 169 0.59 12.88 -2.62
C VAL A 169 -0.89 13.06 -2.95
N MET A 170 -1.37 14.30 -3.07
CA MET A 170 -2.77 14.56 -3.43
C MET A 170 -3.13 13.98 -4.80
N ILE A 171 -2.31 14.23 -5.82
CA ILE A 171 -2.52 13.70 -7.17
C ILE A 171 -2.48 12.18 -7.16
N ALA A 172 -1.49 11.58 -6.50
CA ALA A 172 -1.37 10.12 -6.39
C ALA A 172 -2.61 9.50 -5.74
N ILE A 173 -3.09 10.04 -4.63
CA ILE A 173 -4.28 9.51 -3.95
C ILE A 173 -5.56 9.71 -4.77
N ILE A 174 -5.71 10.83 -5.47
CA ILE A 174 -6.85 11.03 -6.39
C ILE A 174 -6.85 9.95 -7.47
N ILE A 175 -5.68 9.66 -8.07
CA ILE A 175 -5.52 8.58 -9.04
C ILE A 175 -5.84 7.23 -8.40
N MET A 176 -5.32 6.95 -7.21
CA MET A 176 -5.61 5.71 -6.48
C MET A 176 -7.11 5.56 -6.17
N ILE A 177 -7.81 6.62 -5.77
CA ILE A 177 -9.26 6.62 -5.57
C ILE A 177 -9.98 6.25 -6.87
N ALA A 178 -9.62 6.89 -7.97
CA ALA A 178 -10.24 6.65 -9.28
C ALA A 178 -10.09 5.18 -9.74
N PHE A 179 -8.92 4.58 -9.50
CA PHE A 179 -8.64 3.20 -9.90
C PHE A 179 -8.98 2.15 -8.85
N SER A 180 -9.20 2.53 -7.59
CA SER A 180 -9.43 1.60 -6.48
C SER A 180 -10.58 0.63 -6.70
N GLY A 181 -11.65 1.07 -7.36
CA GLY A 181 -12.79 0.23 -7.73
C GLY A 181 -12.39 -0.87 -8.71
N MET A 182 -11.73 -0.50 -9.81
CA MET A 182 -11.29 -1.43 -10.84
C MET A 182 -10.31 -2.47 -10.28
N VAL A 183 -9.33 -2.04 -9.48
CA VAL A 183 -8.36 -2.93 -8.83
C VAL A 183 -9.06 -3.88 -7.85
N SER A 184 -9.98 -3.36 -7.04
CA SER A 184 -10.74 -4.16 -6.08
C SER A 184 -11.60 -5.23 -6.77
N ASP A 185 -12.31 -4.86 -7.83
CA ASP A 185 -13.14 -5.79 -8.59
C ASP A 185 -12.30 -6.88 -9.26
N PHE A 186 -11.12 -6.50 -9.77
CA PHE A 186 -10.16 -7.44 -10.35
C PHE A 186 -9.63 -8.44 -9.30
N ILE A 187 -9.17 -7.96 -8.15
CA ILE A 187 -8.67 -8.81 -7.06
C ILE A 187 -9.76 -9.71 -6.51
N ASN A 188 -10.97 -9.20 -6.32
CA ASN A 188 -12.08 -9.99 -5.79
C ASN A 188 -12.64 -11.00 -6.80
N LYS A 189 -12.48 -10.75 -8.11
CA LYS A 189 -12.91 -11.67 -9.16
C LYS A 189 -12.01 -12.91 -9.26
N TYR A 190 -10.71 -12.76 -8.98
CA TYR A 190 -9.72 -13.81 -9.14
C TYR A 190 -9.12 -14.21 -7.81
N GLN A 191 -9.59 -15.33 -7.25
CA GLN A 191 -9.13 -15.84 -5.95
C GLN A 191 -7.62 -16.05 -5.89
N THR A 192 -7.02 -16.54 -6.97
CA THR A 192 -5.57 -16.76 -7.07
C THR A 192 -4.79 -15.46 -6.96
N ILE A 193 -5.26 -14.40 -7.63
CA ILE A 193 -4.65 -13.07 -7.53
C ILE A 193 -4.78 -12.52 -6.11
N LYS A 194 -5.93 -12.74 -5.47
CA LYS A 194 -6.13 -12.32 -4.08
C LYS A 194 -5.19 -13.05 -3.12
N MET A 195 -4.98 -14.36 -3.30
CA MET A 195 -4.01 -15.14 -2.52
C MET A 195 -2.59 -14.66 -2.77
N LEU A 196 -2.22 -14.47 -4.03
CA LEU A 196 -0.91 -13.95 -4.43
C LEU A 196 -0.64 -12.59 -3.78
N ALA A 197 -1.60 -11.67 -3.84
CA ALA A 197 -1.50 -10.37 -3.21
C ALA A 197 -1.28 -10.47 -1.68
N MET A 198 -1.98 -11.38 -0.99
CA MET A 198 -1.76 -11.60 0.44
C MET A 198 -0.35 -12.14 0.75
N VAL A 199 0.18 -13.05 -0.07
CA VAL A 199 1.56 -13.55 0.09
C VAL A 199 2.58 -12.41 -0.07
N PHE A 200 2.36 -11.50 -1.03
CA PHE A 200 3.21 -10.31 -1.18
C PHE A 200 3.10 -9.34 0.00
N LEU A 201 1.91 -9.17 0.59
CA LEU A 201 1.78 -8.38 1.82
C LEU A 201 2.57 -8.97 2.99
N VAL A 202 2.63 -10.31 3.10
CA VAL A 202 3.52 -10.95 4.08
C VAL A 202 4.98 -10.65 3.76
N ALA A 203 5.40 -10.75 2.49
CA ALA A 203 6.76 -10.44 2.08
C ALA A 203 7.14 -8.98 2.40
N ILE A 204 6.27 -8.02 2.10
CA ILE A 204 6.47 -6.60 2.45
C ILE A 204 6.57 -6.43 3.96
N GLY A 205 5.69 -7.07 4.75
CA GLY A 205 5.76 -7.02 6.20
C GLY A 205 7.08 -7.55 6.76
N ILE A 206 7.64 -8.62 6.16
CA ILE A 206 8.97 -9.14 6.50
C ILE A 206 10.06 -8.12 6.15
N VAL A 207 9.99 -7.49 4.98
CA VAL A 207 10.95 -6.44 4.58
C VAL A 207 10.94 -5.29 5.58
N LEU A 208 9.77 -4.81 6.01
CA LEU A 208 9.67 -3.76 7.03
C LEU A 208 10.33 -4.17 8.36
N ILE A 209 10.18 -5.44 8.77
CA ILE A 209 10.85 -5.96 9.96
C ILE A 209 12.38 -5.99 9.77
N LEU A 210 12.86 -6.47 8.61
CA LEU A 210 14.30 -6.53 8.31
C LEU A 210 14.92 -5.13 8.23
N GLU A 211 14.22 -4.17 7.66
CA GLU A 211 14.61 -2.76 7.60
C GLU A 211 14.70 -2.15 9.00
N SER A 212 13.70 -2.41 9.89
CA SER A 212 13.72 -1.93 11.27
C SER A 212 14.87 -2.48 12.11
N LEU A 213 15.42 -3.62 11.71
CA LEU A 213 16.58 -4.25 12.35
C LEU A 213 17.91 -3.85 11.70
N HIS A 214 17.91 -2.90 10.77
CA HIS A 214 19.06 -2.41 10.01
C HIS A 214 19.81 -3.53 9.25
N ILE A 215 19.12 -4.64 8.94
CA ILE A 215 19.74 -5.77 8.23
C ILE A 215 20.10 -5.34 6.80
N GLU A 216 19.25 -4.57 6.14
CA GLU A 216 19.48 -4.05 4.80
C GLU A 216 20.73 -3.15 4.75
N GLU A 217 20.90 -2.26 5.74
CA GLU A 217 22.07 -1.38 5.84
C GLU A 217 23.35 -2.17 6.10
N ASN A 218 23.30 -3.17 6.99
CA ASN A 218 24.46 -4.00 7.34
C ASN A 218 24.97 -4.84 6.17
N TYR A 219 24.08 -5.30 5.29
CA TYR A 219 24.42 -6.11 4.12
C TYR A 219 24.43 -5.31 2.82
N HIS A 220 24.18 -4.00 2.85
CA HIS A 220 24.10 -3.12 1.67
C HIS A 220 23.14 -3.64 0.59
N VAL A 221 22.01 -4.22 0.98
CA VAL A 221 21.02 -4.79 0.08
C VAL A 221 19.67 -4.15 0.37
N ASP A 222 19.07 -3.47 -0.63
CA ASP A 222 17.68 -3.02 -0.58
C ASP A 222 16.79 -4.17 -1.09
N LEU A 223 15.93 -4.70 -0.21
CA LEU A 223 15.07 -5.85 -0.52
C LEU A 223 13.77 -5.45 -1.24
N LYS A 224 13.32 -4.20 -1.12
CA LYS A 224 12.06 -3.73 -1.72
C LYS A 224 11.99 -3.93 -3.24
N PRO A 225 13.00 -3.54 -4.04
CA PRO A 225 12.98 -3.74 -5.49
C PRO A 225 12.81 -5.23 -5.87
N TYR A 226 13.45 -6.13 -5.14
CA TYR A 226 13.34 -7.57 -5.44
C TYR A 226 11.91 -8.08 -5.19
N VAL A 227 11.26 -7.64 -4.12
CA VAL A 227 9.86 -8.00 -3.85
C VAL A 227 8.94 -7.45 -4.93
N TYR A 228 9.13 -6.20 -5.37
CA TYR A 228 8.31 -5.62 -6.45
C TYR A 228 8.51 -6.31 -7.79
N VAL A 229 9.76 -6.67 -8.15
CA VAL A 229 10.05 -7.44 -9.36
C VAL A 229 9.40 -8.81 -9.29
N ALA A 230 9.53 -9.52 -8.15
CA ALA A 230 8.88 -10.82 -7.95
C ALA A 230 7.36 -10.72 -8.04
N MET A 231 6.75 -9.66 -7.49
CA MET A 231 5.32 -9.38 -7.58
C MET A 231 4.89 -9.15 -9.04
N ALA A 232 5.58 -8.29 -9.78
CA ALA A 232 5.29 -8.00 -11.17
C ALA A 232 5.40 -9.27 -12.04
N PHE A 233 6.44 -10.07 -11.83
CA PHE A 233 6.62 -11.35 -12.52
C PHE A 233 5.47 -12.31 -12.21
N SER A 234 5.14 -12.52 -10.94
CA SER A 234 4.07 -13.45 -10.53
C SER A 234 2.69 -13.02 -11.04
N LEU A 235 2.38 -11.72 -11.00
CA LEU A 235 1.13 -11.18 -11.57
C LEU A 235 1.08 -11.38 -13.09
N THR A 236 2.22 -11.23 -13.78
CA THR A 236 2.30 -11.47 -15.22
C THR A 236 2.01 -12.95 -15.54
N VAL A 237 2.67 -13.86 -14.83
CA VAL A 237 2.45 -15.32 -15.01
C VAL A 237 0.98 -15.69 -14.75
N GLU A 238 0.41 -15.18 -13.65
CA GLU A 238 -0.99 -15.48 -13.31
C GLU A 238 -1.97 -14.89 -14.33
N THR A 239 -1.71 -13.69 -14.83
CA THR A 239 -2.51 -13.09 -15.90
C THR A 239 -2.48 -13.94 -17.17
N LEU A 240 -1.32 -14.46 -17.57
CA LEU A 240 -1.17 -15.37 -18.71
C LEU A 240 -1.92 -16.68 -18.48
N ASN A 241 -1.89 -17.25 -17.28
CA ASN A 241 -2.65 -18.44 -16.91
C ASN A 241 -4.16 -18.21 -17.04
N LEU A 242 -4.65 -17.07 -16.55
CA LEU A 242 -6.07 -16.70 -16.66
C LEU A 242 -6.50 -16.53 -18.11
N LEU A 243 -5.68 -15.91 -18.95
CA LEU A 243 -5.95 -15.76 -20.38
C LEU A 243 -6.01 -17.12 -21.09
N ARG A 244 -5.09 -18.04 -20.76
CA ARG A 244 -5.06 -19.40 -21.30
C ARG A 244 -6.33 -20.17 -20.94
N THR A 245 -6.72 -20.14 -19.66
CA THR A 245 -7.92 -20.85 -19.17
C THR A 245 -9.19 -20.29 -19.83
N ARG A 246 -9.32 -18.98 -19.96
CA ARG A 246 -10.44 -18.33 -20.64
C ARG A 246 -10.53 -18.74 -22.11
N ASN A 247 -9.40 -18.79 -22.80
CA ASN A 247 -9.36 -19.20 -24.21
C ASN A 247 -9.74 -20.68 -24.40
N ALA A 248 -9.32 -21.56 -23.48
CA ALA A 248 -9.72 -22.98 -23.49
C ALA A 248 -11.23 -23.13 -23.30
N GLN A 249 -11.80 -22.45 -22.31
CA GLN A 249 -13.27 -22.49 -22.08
C GLN A 249 -14.07 -21.94 -23.26
N ASN A 250 -13.59 -20.87 -23.90
CA ASN A 250 -14.25 -20.33 -25.09
C ASN A 250 -14.21 -21.30 -26.29
N ARG A 251 -13.15 -22.10 -26.44
CA ARG A 251 -13.05 -23.13 -27.49
C ARG A 251 -14.05 -24.27 -27.24
N THR A 252 -14.13 -24.78 -26.01
CA THR A 252 -15.07 -25.83 -25.62
C THR A 252 -16.52 -25.39 -25.83
N ARG A 253 -16.85 -24.14 -25.45
CA ARG A 253 -18.21 -23.58 -25.63
C ARG A 253 -18.60 -23.43 -27.10
N LYS A 254 -17.65 -23.11 -27.99
CA LYS A 254 -17.92 -23.04 -29.44
C LYS A 254 -18.15 -24.40 -30.06
N MET A 255 -17.49 -25.47 -29.59
CA MET A 255 -17.69 -26.82 -30.07
C MET A 255 -19.09 -27.36 -29.70
N HIS A 256 -19.57 -27.10 -28.48
CA HIS A 256 -20.92 -27.50 -28.04
C HIS A 256 -22.07 -26.70 -28.69
N HIS A 257 -21.81 -25.60 -29.38
CA HIS A 257 -22.84 -24.87 -30.13
C HIS A 257 -22.87 -25.27 -31.63
N GLN A 258 -22.00 -26.16 -32.04
CA GLN A 258 -21.94 -26.66 -33.44
C GLN A 258 -22.50 -28.09 -33.58
N GLU A 259 -22.85 -28.75 -32.46
CA GLU A 259 -23.65 -29.97 -32.37
C GLU A 259 -25.14 -29.63 -32.13
#